data_4dd6dd210569228021500d0f4721f102
#
_entry.id   4dd6dd210569228021500d0f4721f102
#
_cell.length_a   1.000
_cell.length_b   1.000
_cell.length_c   1.000
_cell.angle_alpha   90.00
_cell.angle_beta   90.00
_cell.angle_gamma   90.00
#
_symmetry.space_group_name_H-M   'P 1'
#
loop_
_entity.id
_entity.type
_entity.pdbx_description
1 polymer ?
#
loop_
_entity_poly.entity_id
_entity_poly.type
_entity_poly.pdbx_seq_one_letter_code
_entity_poly.pdbx_strand_id
1 'polypeptide(L)'
;GERVDIHSRDEVGMLAENFNRMAVAVEDHVQSLTEQNERQQLFIGSVTHEFKTPLTSLLLNVDTLRNVFLPEEMQQDLLESMDGQLHWLEQMVHKLLKLISLHQSAQIKQASVPELLEQVRKITQGAMQKHGTVLEVSCKTETLPMDKDLLCSALVNLIENSAKASSPGQVIHLRAEGNVLEVSDSGRGIPQKDLERVTEPFYMCDPSRSKTKGGFGLGLALVKEIAAVHRAALDIHSTPGAGTTVKMTFPANGNETVISQ
;
A
#
# COMPACT_ATOMS: atom_id res chain seq x y z
N GLY A 1 16.78 -31.36 -2.55
CA GLY A 1 18.21 -31.62 -2.52
C GLY A 1 18.54 -32.96 -1.90
N GLU A 2 19.72 -33.49 -2.17
CA GLU A 2 20.21 -34.71 -1.53
C GLU A 2 20.44 -34.48 -0.04
N ARG A 3 20.08 -35.42 0.81
CA ARG A 3 20.28 -35.42 2.26
C ARG A 3 21.23 -36.53 2.65
N VAL A 4 22.04 -36.32 3.68
CA VAL A 4 22.91 -37.35 4.25
C VAL A 4 22.13 -38.12 5.28
N ASP A 5 22.08 -39.47 5.10
CA ASP A 5 21.48 -40.35 6.08
C ASP A 5 22.37 -40.43 7.34
N ILE A 6 21.76 -40.23 8.50
CA ILE A 6 22.46 -40.17 9.77
C ILE A 6 22.40 -41.54 10.42
N HIS A 7 23.52 -42.28 10.37
CA HIS A 7 23.61 -43.62 10.93
C HIS A 7 24.52 -43.71 12.16
N SER A 8 25.20 -42.61 12.54
CA SER A 8 26.16 -42.59 13.64
C SER A 8 25.79 -41.54 14.69
N ARG A 9 26.21 -41.75 15.93
CA ARG A 9 26.07 -40.82 17.06
C ARG A 9 27.42 -40.19 17.47
N ASP A 10 28.41 -40.33 16.64
CA ASP A 10 29.74 -39.74 16.80
C ASP A 10 29.89 -38.41 16.07
N GLU A 11 31.13 -37.94 15.92
CA GLU A 11 31.47 -36.67 15.24
C GLU A 11 30.99 -36.67 13.79
N VAL A 12 30.90 -37.83 13.13
CA VAL A 12 30.42 -37.98 11.75
C VAL A 12 28.89 -37.75 11.68
N GLY A 13 28.16 -38.29 12.67
CA GLY A 13 26.72 -38.04 12.78
C GLY A 13 26.41 -36.54 13.00
N MET A 14 27.17 -35.89 13.87
CA MET A 14 27.02 -34.45 14.12
C MET A 14 27.38 -33.60 12.90
N LEU A 15 28.37 -34.02 12.11
CA LEU A 15 28.71 -33.38 10.84
C LEU A 15 27.57 -33.53 9.81
N ALA A 16 27.00 -34.71 9.70
CA ALA A 16 25.86 -34.99 8.80
C ALA A 16 24.61 -34.17 9.17
N GLU A 17 24.30 -34.02 10.47
CA GLU A 17 23.22 -33.15 10.95
C GLU A 17 23.46 -31.67 10.59
N ASN A 18 24.69 -31.19 10.81
CA ASN A 18 25.04 -29.79 10.44
C ASN A 18 24.95 -29.60 8.94
N PHE A 19 25.40 -30.55 8.13
CA PHE A 19 25.26 -30.48 6.67
C PHE A 19 23.78 -30.43 6.24
N ASN A 20 22.95 -31.32 6.80
CA ASN A 20 21.52 -31.34 6.50
C ASN A 20 20.82 -30.03 6.91
N ARG A 21 21.15 -29.47 8.09
CA ARG A 21 20.63 -28.15 8.50
C ARG A 21 21.05 -27.03 7.55
N MET A 22 22.32 -27.04 7.12
CA MET A 22 22.80 -26.06 6.13
C MET A 22 22.09 -26.23 4.79
N ALA A 23 21.87 -27.49 4.34
CA ALA A 23 21.15 -27.76 3.11
C ALA A 23 19.70 -27.25 3.16
N VAL A 24 18.98 -27.43 4.29
CA VAL A 24 17.64 -26.87 4.51
C VAL A 24 17.69 -25.34 4.43
N ALA A 25 18.59 -24.72 5.17
CA ALA A 25 18.71 -23.25 5.18
C ALA A 25 19.00 -22.67 3.78
N VAL A 26 19.83 -23.35 2.98
CA VAL A 26 20.12 -22.96 1.59
C VAL A 26 18.89 -23.12 0.71
N GLU A 27 18.15 -24.23 0.83
CA GLU A 27 16.90 -24.45 0.07
C GLU A 27 15.85 -23.37 0.40
N ASP A 28 15.63 -23.11 1.69
CA ASP A 28 14.69 -22.08 2.15
C ASP A 28 15.10 -20.68 1.62
N HIS A 29 16.40 -20.40 1.62
CA HIS A 29 16.92 -19.14 1.11
C HIS A 29 16.74 -19.00 -0.42
N VAL A 30 17.06 -20.07 -1.17
CA VAL A 30 16.85 -20.11 -2.63
C VAL A 30 15.38 -19.96 -2.97
N GLN A 31 14.48 -20.64 -2.24
CA GLN A 31 13.04 -20.49 -2.43
C GLN A 31 12.59 -19.06 -2.17
N SER A 32 13.02 -18.47 -1.06
CA SER A 32 12.70 -17.07 -0.72
C SER A 32 13.17 -16.10 -1.81
N LEU A 33 14.39 -16.26 -2.34
CA LEU A 33 14.92 -15.45 -3.44
C LEU A 33 14.11 -15.64 -4.73
N THR A 34 13.69 -16.85 -5.03
CA THR A 34 12.86 -17.15 -6.21
C THR A 34 11.52 -16.45 -6.10
N GLU A 35 10.84 -16.56 -4.95
CA GLU A 35 9.56 -15.87 -4.69
C GLU A 35 9.71 -14.35 -4.74
N GLN A 36 10.81 -13.79 -4.22
CA GLN A 36 11.09 -12.36 -4.34
C GLN A 36 11.28 -11.92 -5.78
N ASN A 37 12.02 -12.71 -6.58
CA ASN A 37 12.23 -12.41 -8.00
C ASN A 37 10.92 -12.47 -8.79
N GLU A 38 10.09 -13.49 -8.57
CA GLU A 38 8.78 -13.60 -9.21
C GLU A 38 7.87 -12.41 -8.87
N ARG A 39 7.81 -12.00 -7.60
CA ARG A 39 7.06 -10.80 -7.16
C ARG A 39 7.59 -9.55 -7.83
N GLN A 40 8.92 -9.41 -7.95
CA GLN A 40 9.54 -8.26 -8.63
C GLN A 40 9.22 -8.24 -10.12
N GLN A 41 9.24 -9.39 -10.80
CA GLN A 41 8.87 -9.47 -12.22
C GLN A 41 7.40 -9.13 -12.46
N LEU A 42 6.50 -9.65 -11.61
CA LEU A 42 5.06 -9.31 -11.65
C LEU A 42 4.84 -7.81 -11.43
N PHE A 43 5.56 -7.22 -10.47
CA PHE A 43 5.50 -5.78 -10.20
C PHE A 43 5.94 -4.96 -11.42
N ILE A 44 7.10 -5.28 -12.03
CA ILE A 44 7.61 -4.59 -13.23
C ILE A 44 6.63 -4.74 -14.41
N GLY A 45 6.08 -5.94 -14.61
CA GLY A 45 5.06 -6.20 -15.62
C GLY A 45 3.82 -5.34 -15.44
N SER A 46 3.31 -5.25 -14.22
CA SER A 46 2.16 -4.42 -13.86
C SER A 46 2.44 -2.93 -14.06
N VAL A 47 3.60 -2.43 -13.61
CA VAL A 47 4.06 -1.06 -13.86
C VAL A 47 4.05 -0.74 -15.35
N THR A 48 4.68 -1.61 -16.14
CA THR A 48 4.78 -1.43 -17.60
C THR A 48 3.41 -1.37 -18.26
N HIS A 49 2.49 -2.24 -17.85
CA HIS A 49 1.12 -2.27 -18.38
C HIS A 49 0.35 -0.99 -18.05
N GLU A 50 0.42 -0.54 -16.78
CA GLU A 50 -0.29 0.65 -16.32
C GLU A 50 0.27 1.96 -16.92
N PHE A 51 1.56 2.01 -17.27
CA PHE A 51 2.14 3.12 -18.04
C PHE A 51 1.75 3.10 -19.50
N LYS A 52 1.70 1.93 -20.13
CA LYS A 52 1.44 1.80 -21.57
C LYS A 52 0.07 2.38 -21.97
N THR A 53 -0.96 2.13 -21.17
CA THR A 53 -2.34 2.55 -21.47
C THR A 53 -2.48 4.08 -21.60
N PRO A 54 -2.11 4.92 -20.60
CA PRO A 54 -2.22 6.37 -20.72
C PRO A 54 -1.27 6.94 -21.78
N LEU A 55 -0.05 6.39 -21.91
CA LEU A 55 0.88 6.84 -22.93
C LEU A 55 0.33 6.60 -24.34
N THR A 56 -0.28 5.44 -24.61
CA THR A 56 -0.92 5.16 -25.90
C THR A 56 -2.08 6.12 -26.17
N SER A 57 -2.89 6.42 -25.15
CA SER A 57 -3.99 7.38 -25.28
C SER A 57 -3.49 8.80 -25.53
N LEU A 58 -2.43 9.24 -24.83
CA LEU A 58 -1.79 10.54 -25.05
C LEU A 58 -1.27 10.65 -26.49
N LEU A 59 -0.57 9.63 -26.99
CA LEU A 59 -0.06 9.60 -28.37
C LEU A 59 -1.19 9.68 -29.38
N LEU A 60 -2.28 8.94 -29.17
CA LEU A 60 -3.45 8.99 -30.06
C LEU A 60 -4.11 10.37 -30.05
N ASN A 61 -4.27 10.99 -28.88
CA ASN A 61 -4.84 12.34 -28.78
C ASN A 61 -3.97 13.37 -29.48
N VAL A 62 -2.63 13.30 -29.35
CA VAL A 62 -1.69 14.16 -30.09
C VAL A 62 -1.80 13.95 -31.59
N ASP A 63 -1.86 12.70 -32.04
CA ASP A 63 -1.99 12.37 -33.46
C ASP A 63 -3.32 12.89 -34.05
N THR A 64 -4.41 12.77 -33.29
CA THR A 64 -5.73 13.32 -33.64
C THR A 64 -5.69 14.83 -33.77
N LEU A 65 -5.10 15.55 -32.79
CA LEU A 65 -4.98 17.01 -32.85
C LEU A 65 -4.12 17.51 -34.01
N ARG A 66 -3.14 16.70 -34.45
CA ARG A 66 -2.24 17.06 -35.57
C ARG A 66 -2.84 16.81 -36.94
N ASN A 67 -3.61 15.74 -37.11
CA ASN A 67 -3.99 15.21 -38.43
C ASN A 67 -5.48 15.37 -38.71
N VAL A 68 -6.32 15.71 -37.74
CA VAL A 68 -7.76 15.85 -37.91
C VAL A 68 -8.17 17.28 -37.61
N PHE A 69 -8.92 17.90 -38.53
CA PHE A 69 -9.56 19.21 -38.24
C PHE A 69 -10.75 18.99 -37.31
N LEU A 70 -10.64 19.51 -36.09
CA LEU A 70 -11.64 19.37 -35.05
C LEU A 70 -12.23 20.75 -34.70
N PRO A 71 -13.52 20.81 -34.34
CA PRO A 71 -14.10 21.99 -33.69
C PRO A 71 -13.33 22.36 -32.42
N GLU A 72 -13.31 23.64 -32.06
CA GLU A 72 -12.54 24.17 -30.91
C GLU A 72 -12.95 23.49 -29.58
N GLU A 73 -14.23 23.21 -29.38
CA GLU A 73 -14.75 22.49 -28.24
C GLU A 73 -14.15 21.08 -28.10
N MET A 74 -14.06 20.31 -29.19
CA MET A 74 -13.46 18.98 -29.21
C MET A 74 -11.94 19.02 -28.99
N GLN A 75 -11.26 20.07 -29.49
CA GLN A 75 -9.84 20.27 -29.21
C GLN A 75 -9.61 20.50 -27.71
N GLN A 76 -10.45 21.32 -27.07
CA GLN A 76 -10.39 21.60 -25.65
C GLN A 76 -10.62 20.32 -24.82
N ASP A 77 -11.63 19.52 -25.15
CA ASP A 77 -11.91 18.23 -24.49
C ASP A 77 -10.71 17.28 -24.54
N LEU A 78 -10.05 17.20 -25.71
CA LEU A 78 -8.86 16.37 -25.86
C LEU A 78 -7.69 16.87 -25.00
N LEU A 79 -7.47 18.20 -24.97
CA LEU A 79 -6.42 18.79 -24.14
C LEU A 79 -6.68 18.58 -22.65
N GLU A 80 -7.92 18.73 -22.17
CA GLU A 80 -8.31 18.43 -20.79
C GLU A 80 -8.13 16.96 -20.44
N SER A 81 -8.48 16.05 -21.38
CA SER A 81 -8.23 14.62 -21.22
C SER A 81 -6.73 14.28 -21.11
N MET A 82 -5.89 14.94 -21.92
CA MET A 82 -4.43 14.78 -21.88
C MET A 82 -3.85 15.31 -20.58
N ASP A 83 -4.29 16.46 -20.12
CA ASP A 83 -3.86 17.06 -18.84
C ASP A 83 -4.20 16.12 -17.67
N GLY A 84 -5.42 15.59 -17.64
CA GLY A 84 -5.83 14.59 -16.65
C GLY A 84 -4.97 13.34 -16.65
N GLN A 85 -4.56 12.85 -17.83
CA GLN A 85 -3.68 11.68 -17.96
C GLN A 85 -2.25 11.96 -17.51
N LEU A 86 -1.72 13.17 -17.79
CA LEU A 86 -0.39 13.58 -17.34
C LEU A 86 -0.32 13.71 -15.82
N HIS A 87 -1.31 14.34 -15.19
CA HIS A 87 -1.42 14.43 -13.74
C HIS A 87 -1.57 13.04 -13.09
N TRP A 88 -2.32 12.14 -13.73
CA TRP A 88 -2.45 10.76 -13.28
C TRP A 88 -1.09 10.04 -13.31
N LEU A 89 -0.31 10.15 -14.39
CA LEU A 89 1.03 9.58 -14.51
C LEU A 89 1.99 10.15 -13.46
N GLU A 90 1.98 11.45 -13.25
CA GLU A 90 2.78 12.12 -12.22
C GLU A 90 2.52 11.54 -10.82
N GLN A 91 1.25 11.44 -10.43
CA GLN A 91 0.87 10.87 -9.13
C GLN A 91 1.28 9.40 -9.00
N MET A 92 1.18 8.63 -10.09
CA MET A 92 1.63 7.23 -10.11
C MET A 92 3.14 7.12 -9.88
N VAL A 93 3.94 7.94 -10.57
CA VAL A 93 5.41 8.00 -10.39
C VAL A 93 5.75 8.35 -8.95
N HIS A 94 5.11 9.35 -8.35
CA HIS A 94 5.34 9.73 -6.95
C HIS A 94 5.05 8.58 -5.97
N LYS A 95 3.95 7.84 -6.17
CA LYS A 95 3.61 6.69 -5.33
C LYS A 95 4.60 5.53 -5.51
N LEU A 96 5.06 5.28 -6.74
CA LEU A 96 6.08 4.26 -7.02
C LEU A 96 7.43 4.61 -6.39
N LEU A 97 7.91 5.84 -6.55
CA LEU A 97 9.16 6.31 -5.94
C LEU A 97 9.10 6.19 -4.41
N LYS A 98 7.97 6.56 -3.81
CA LYS A 98 7.75 6.40 -2.37
C LYS A 98 7.84 4.93 -1.96
N LEU A 99 7.21 4.03 -2.71
CA LEU A 99 7.21 2.59 -2.43
C LEU A 99 8.62 1.98 -2.50
N ILE A 100 9.45 2.43 -3.46
CA ILE A 100 10.83 1.95 -3.64
C ILE A 100 11.78 2.50 -2.55
N SER A 101 11.60 3.75 -2.12
CA SER A 101 12.52 4.43 -1.20
C SER A 101 12.24 4.18 0.29
N LEU A 102 11.10 3.56 0.65
CA LEU A 102 10.65 3.38 2.03
C LEU A 102 11.69 2.77 2.96
N HIS A 103 12.37 1.70 2.52
CA HIS A 103 13.30 0.95 3.37
C HIS A 103 14.66 1.64 3.58
N GLN A 104 15.00 2.62 2.73
CA GLN A 104 16.32 3.27 2.75
C GLN A 104 16.37 4.54 3.63
N SER A 105 15.22 5.16 3.93
CA SER A 105 15.18 6.48 4.53
C SER A 105 14.33 6.58 5.80
N ALA A 106 13.68 5.52 6.25
CA ALA A 106 12.79 5.54 7.40
C ALA A 106 13.50 5.91 8.70
N GLN A 107 13.00 6.91 9.40
CA GLN A 107 13.51 7.36 10.69
C GLN A 107 12.49 7.12 11.80
N ILE A 108 12.55 5.96 12.44
CA ILE A 108 11.66 5.62 13.55
C ILE A 108 12.12 6.35 14.81
N LYS A 109 11.30 7.29 15.31
CA LYS A 109 11.52 8.06 16.55
C LYS A 109 10.22 8.15 17.34
N GLN A 110 10.32 8.36 18.66
CA GLN A 110 9.14 8.69 19.44
C GLN A 110 8.54 9.99 18.92
N ALA A 111 7.28 9.95 18.49
CA ALA A 111 6.60 11.10 17.93
C ALA A 111 5.14 11.18 18.44
N SER A 112 4.60 12.41 18.45
CA SER A 112 3.26 12.72 18.93
C SER A 112 2.19 12.17 17.98
N VAL A 113 1.32 11.31 18.51
CA VAL A 113 0.17 10.76 17.78
C VAL A 113 -0.90 11.84 17.55
N PRO A 114 -1.28 12.69 18.51
CA PRO A 114 -2.22 13.78 18.28
C PRO A 114 -1.81 14.71 17.13
N GLU A 115 -0.51 15.05 17.02
CA GLU A 115 -0.01 15.87 15.91
C GLU A 115 -0.10 15.16 14.55
N LEU A 116 0.19 13.85 14.53
CA LEU A 116 0.03 13.04 13.32
C LEU A 116 -1.43 13.05 12.86
N LEU A 117 -2.38 12.78 13.78
CA LEU A 117 -3.80 12.71 13.43
C LEU A 117 -4.35 14.07 12.98
N GLU A 118 -3.90 15.17 13.58
CA GLU A 118 -4.28 16.52 13.16
C GLU A 118 -3.72 16.85 11.76
N GLN A 119 -2.48 16.45 11.46
CA GLN A 119 -1.90 16.59 10.13
C GLN A 119 -2.70 15.81 9.07
N VAL A 120 -3.03 14.56 9.38
CA VAL A 120 -3.86 13.69 8.51
C VAL A 120 -5.23 14.33 8.28
N ARG A 121 -5.89 14.84 9.32
CA ARG A 121 -7.18 15.52 9.24
C ARG A 121 -7.14 16.70 8.27
N LYS A 122 -6.11 17.55 8.35
CA LYS A 122 -5.93 18.71 7.46
C LYS A 122 -5.74 18.29 6.01
N ILE A 123 -4.88 17.28 5.77
CA ILE A 123 -4.59 16.81 4.40
C ILE A 123 -5.83 16.19 3.76
N THR A 124 -6.61 15.41 4.51
CA THR A 124 -7.76 14.67 3.98
C THR A 124 -9.04 15.50 3.86
N GLN A 125 -9.07 16.75 4.37
CA GLN A 125 -10.25 17.60 4.36
C GLN A 125 -10.85 17.79 2.95
N GLY A 126 -10.01 18.01 1.94
CA GLY A 126 -10.46 18.15 0.55
C GLY A 126 -11.11 16.86 0.00
N ALA A 127 -10.54 15.71 0.32
CA ALA A 127 -11.12 14.43 -0.07
C ALA A 127 -12.46 14.17 0.62
N MET A 128 -12.59 14.52 1.90
CA MET A 128 -13.86 14.41 2.64
C MET A 128 -14.93 15.26 2.00
N GLN A 129 -14.64 16.54 1.70
CA GLN A 129 -15.57 17.44 1.04
C GLN A 129 -15.99 16.94 -0.35
N LYS A 130 -15.03 16.47 -1.16
CA LYS A 130 -15.27 15.94 -2.50
C LYS A 130 -16.23 14.73 -2.49
N HIS A 131 -16.14 13.87 -1.49
CA HIS A 131 -16.98 12.66 -1.38
C HIS A 131 -18.20 12.86 -0.48
N GLY A 132 -18.34 14.03 0.17
CA GLY A 132 -19.43 14.31 1.09
C GLY A 132 -19.42 13.46 2.36
N THR A 133 -18.24 12.98 2.78
CA THR A 133 -18.06 12.13 3.98
C THR A 133 -17.53 12.93 5.15
N VAL A 134 -17.67 12.41 6.36
CA VAL A 134 -17.21 13.06 7.60
C VAL A 134 -16.08 12.23 8.21
N LEU A 135 -14.99 12.86 8.67
CA LEU A 135 -13.91 12.21 9.40
C LEU A 135 -14.05 12.50 10.90
N GLU A 136 -14.26 11.46 11.69
CA GLU A 136 -14.21 11.52 13.15
C GLU A 136 -12.88 10.97 13.66
N VAL A 137 -12.19 11.74 14.50
CA VAL A 137 -10.89 11.41 15.07
C VAL A 137 -10.99 11.21 16.56
N SER A 138 -10.51 10.07 17.07
CA SER A 138 -10.39 9.75 18.49
C SER A 138 -8.95 9.35 18.82
N CYS A 139 -8.33 10.03 19.77
CA CYS A 139 -6.94 9.80 20.16
C CYS A 139 -6.84 9.59 21.67
N LYS A 140 -6.40 8.40 22.10
CA LYS A 140 -6.10 8.05 23.49
C LYS A 140 -4.61 7.71 23.68
N THR A 141 -3.81 7.84 22.63
CA THR A 141 -2.37 7.53 22.62
C THR A 141 -1.59 8.81 22.46
N GLU A 142 -0.64 9.07 23.34
CA GLU A 142 0.17 10.30 23.27
C GLU A 142 1.32 10.18 22.28
N THR A 143 2.08 9.08 22.35
CA THR A 143 3.27 8.88 21.52
C THR A 143 3.39 7.43 21.03
N LEU A 144 3.99 7.26 19.86
CA LEU A 144 4.40 5.96 19.30
C LEU A 144 5.78 6.09 18.66
N PRO A 145 6.58 4.99 18.63
CA PRO A 145 7.80 4.93 17.82
C PRO A 145 7.41 4.87 16.35
N MET A 146 7.63 5.95 15.61
CA MET A 146 7.19 6.04 14.21
C MET A 146 8.06 6.99 13.38
N ASP A 147 8.03 6.77 12.07
CA ASP A 147 8.30 7.80 11.07
C ASP A 147 6.98 8.52 10.76
N LYS A 148 6.86 9.77 11.23
CA LYS A 148 5.63 10.56 11.16
C LYS A 148 5.14 10.78 9.73
N ASP A 149 6.06 11.00 8.77
CA ASP A 149 5.71 11.29 7.37
C ASP A 149 5.23 10.02 6.65
N LEU A 150 5.85 8.88 6.94
CA LEU A 150 5.40 7.60 6.41
C LEU A 150 4.02 7.23 6.94
N LEU A 151 3.80 7.29 8.27
CA LEU A 151 2.49 6.99 8.84
C LEU A 151 1.40 7.98 8.40
N CYS A 152 1.73 9.27 8.30
CA CYS A 152 0.82 10.25 7.72
C CYS A 152 0.36 9.81 6.32
N SER A 153 1.30 9.39 5.47
CA SER A 153 0.98 8.89 4.13
C SER A 153 0.11 7.62 4.15
N ALA A 154 0.37 6.68 5.07
CA ALA A 154 -0.45 5.49 5.21
C ALA A 154 -1.90 5.83 5.60
N LEU A 155 -2.07 6.66 6.64
CA LEU A 155 -3.39 7.07 7.12
C LEU A 155 -4.16 7.87 6.06
N VAL A 156 -3.50 8.78 5.34
CA VAL A 156 -4.10 9.51 4.21
C VAL A 156 -4.61 8.54 3.15
N ASN A 157 -3.80 7.55 2.74
CA ASN A 157 -4.25 6.54 1.76
C ASN A 157 -5.45 5.73 2.26
N LEU A 158 -5.47 5.34 3.53
CA LEU A 158 -6.60 4.61 4.12
C LEU A 158 -7.88 5.45 4.11
N ILE A 159 -7.80 6.70 4.57
CA ILE A 159 -8.95 7.62 4.64
C ILE A 159 -9.46 7.96 3.24
N GLU A 160 -8.60 8.21 2.27
CA GLU A 160 -9.02 8.44 0.88
C GLU A 160 -9.70 7.21 0.26
N ASN A 161 -9.22 6.00 0.57
CA ASN A 161 -9.86 4.76 0.12
C ASN A 161 -11.24 4.60 0.77
N SER A 162 -11.36 4.85 2.07
CA SER A 162 -12.63 4.85 2.80
C SER A 162 -13.61 5.87 2.25
N ALA A 163 -13.16 7.10 1.93
CA ALA A 163 -14.00 8.13 1.32
C ALA A 163 -14.53 7.73 -0.06
N LYS A 164 -13.68 7.11 -0.89
CA LYS A 164 -14.08 6.58 -2.22
C LYS A 164 -15.05 5.39 -2.13
N ALA A 165 -15.00 4.62 -1.03
CA ALA A 165 -15.84 3.46 -0.79
C ALA A 165 -17.19 3.82 -0.15
N SER A 166 -17.25 4.95 0.53
CA SER A 166 -18.41 5.43 1.29
C SER A 166 -19.39 6.26 0.45
N SER A 167 -20.64 6.32 0.90
CA SER A 167 -21.65 7.21 0.36
C SER A 167 -21.64 8.58 1.06
N PRO A 168 -22.15 9.65 0.43
CA PRO A 168 -22.29 10.94 1.07
C PRO A 168 -23.05 10.87 2.41
N GLY A 169 -22.57 11.57 3.42
CA GLY A 169 -23.10 11.55 4.79
C GLY A 169 -22.55 10.47 5.70
N GLN A 170 -21.85 9.46 5.17
CA GLN A 170 -21.23 8.44 6.02
C GLN A 170 -20.00 8.95 6.76
N VAL A 171 -19.76 8.35 7.93
CA VAL A 171 -18.65 8.71 8.83
C VAL A 171 -17.51 7.72 8.66
N ILE A 172 -16.29 8.24 8.59
CA ILE A 172 -15.04 7.50 8.63
C ILE A 172 -14.42 7.74 10.00
N HIS A 173 -14.06 6.69 10.72
CA HIS A 173 -13.43 6.80 12.04
C HIS A 173 -11.93 6.56 11.93
N LEU A 174 -11.15 7.50 12.47
CA LEU A 174 -9.71 7.36 12.69
C LEU A 174 -9.46 7.30 14.19
N ARG A 175 -8.98 6.16 14.70
CA ARG A 175 -8.77 5.92 16.11
C ARG A 175 -7.33 5.57 16.42
N ALA A 176 -6.84 6.11 17.55
CA ALA A 176 -5.55 5.75 18.13
C ALA A 176 -5.76 5.34 19.60
N GLU A 177 -5.50 4.08 19.93
CA GLU A 177 -5.64 3.56 21.30
C GLU A 177 -4.55 2.53 21.62
N GLY A 178 -3.78 2.78 22.68
CA GLY A 178 -2.62 1.97 23.04
C GLY A 178 -1.56 1.98 21.92
N ASN A 179 -1.26 0.82 21.39
CA ASN A 179 -0.33 0.65 20.27
C ASN A 179 -1.04 0.37 18.94
N VAL A 180 -2.32 0.74 18.80
CA VAL A 180 -3.13 0.49 17.61
C VAL A 180 -3.55 1.80 16.95
N LEU A 181 -3.36 1.90 15.63
CA LEU A 181 -3.99 2.88 14.77
C LEU A 181 -5.04 2.17 13.90
N GLU A 182 -6.26 2.66 13.90
CA GLU A 182 -7.40 2.07 13.21
C GLU A 182 -8.10 3.10 12.31
N VAL A 183 -8.40 2.71 11.08
CA VAL A 183 -9.31 3.43 10.18
C VAL A 183 -10.48 2.52 9.85
N SER A 184 -11.70 2.99 10.06
CA SER A 184 -12.91 2.22 9.76
C SER A 184 -13.95 3.05 9.03
N ASP A 185 -14.65 2.42 8.08
CA ASP A 185 -15.75 2.99 7.30
C ASP A 185 -16.94 2.04 7.25
N SER A 186 -18.09 2.58 6.87
CA SER A 186 -19.34 1.83 6.61
C SER A 186 -19.65 1.78 5.10
N GLY A 187 -18.62 1.81 4.26
CA GLY A 187 -18.77 1.82 2.80
C GLY A 187 -19.15 0.46 2.20
N ARG A 188 -18.89 0.32 0.90
CA ARG A 188 -19.25 -0.89 0.13
C ARG A 188 -18.56 -2.18 0.57
N GLY A 189 -17.49 -2.09 1.34
CA GLY A 189 -16.65 -3.22 1.74
C GLY A 189 -15.88 -3.86 0.59
N ILE A 190 -15.14 -4.94 0.93
CA ILE A 190 -14.28 -5.70 0.04
C ILE A 190 -14.78 -7.16 0.03
N PRO A 191 -14.95 -7.79 -1.15
CA PRO A 191 -15.29 -9.20 -1.25
C PRO A 191 -14.23 -10.09 -0.61
N GLN A 192 -14.64 -11.16 0.07
CA GLN A 192 -13.73 -12.07 0.79
C GLN A 192 -12.63 -12.64 -0.12
N LYS A 193 -12.96 -12.96 -1.37
CA LYS A 193 -12.00 -13.48 -2.37
C LYS A 193 -10.87 -12.50 -2.72
N ASP A 194 -11.07 -11.20 -2.48
CA ASP A 194 -10.15 -10.13 -2.84
C ASP A 194 -9.28 -9.70 -1.64
N LEU A 195 -9.67 -10.05 -0.39
CA LEU A 195 -8.99 -9.59 0.84
C LEU A 195 -7.51 -9.96 0.90
N GLU A 196 -7.13 -11.14 0.43
CA GLU A 196 -5.73 -11.58 0.41
C GLU A 196 -4.88 -10.78 -0.58
N ARG A 197 -5.52 -10.25 -1.63
CA ARG A 197 -4.87 -9.61 -2.76
C ARG A 197 -4.92 -8.08 -2.74
N VAL A 198 -5.80 -7.46 -1.94
CA VAL A 198 -5.97 -5.99 -1.94
C VAL A 198 -4.71 -5.22 -1.54
N THR A 199 -3.74 -5.88 -0.92
CA THR A 199 -2.42 -5.33 -0.60
C THR A 199 -1.36 -5.60 -1.67
N GLU A 200 -1.68 -6.35 -2.74
CA GLU A 200 -0.80 -6.51 -3.89
C GLU A 200 -0.74 -5.20 -4.68
N PRO A 201 0.44 -4.76 -5.13
CA PRO A 201 0.55 -3.60 -6.00
C PRO A 201 -0.30 -3.75 -7.26
N PHE A 202 -1.00 -2.68 -7.66
CA PHE A 202 -1.89 -2.61 -8.85
C PHE A 202 -3.14 -3.49 -8.77
N TYR A 203 -3.37 -4.21 -7.67
CA TYR A 203 -4.59 -4.98 -7.53
C TYR A 203 -5.80 -4.07 -7.30
N MET A 204 -6.88 -4.32 -8.02
CA MET A 204 -8.14 -3.60 -7.94
C MET A 204 -9.31 -4.57 -8.00
N CYS A 205 -10.23 -4.51 -7.01
CA CYS A 205 -11.42 -5.36 -6.97
C CYS A 205 -12.36 -5.12 -8.17
N ASP A 206 -12.39 -3.90 -8.72
CA ASP A 206 -13.20 -3.51 -9.89
C ASP A 206 -12.41 -2.56 -10.80
N PRO A 207 -11.73 -3.10 -11.82
CA PRO A 207 -10.92 -2.29 -12.75
C PRO A 207 -11.74 -1.27 -13.55
N SER A 208 -13.04 -1.53 -13.79
CA SER A 208 -13.89 -0.67 -14.62
C SER A 208 -14.23 0.66 -13.93
N ARG A 209 -14.35 0.65 -12.61
CA ARG A 209 -14.69 1.82 -11.79
C ARG A 209 -13.48 2.66 -11.37
N SER A 210 -12.29 2.06 -11.35
CA SER A 210 -11.09 2.74 -10.84
C SER A 210 -10.49 3.71 -11.86
N LYS A 211 -10.62 3.45 -13.16
CA LYS A 211 -10.17 4.37 -14.22
C LYS A 211 -10.90 5.73 -14.16
N THR A 212 -12.16 5.74 -13.75
CA THR A 212 -12.94 6.99 -13.60
C THR A 212 -12.74 7.67 -12.24
N LYS A 213 -12.23 6.96 -11.21
CA LYS A 213 -12.07 7.49 -9.84
C LYS A 213 -10.61 7.65 -9.39
N GLY A 214 -9.62 7.49 -10.28
CA GLY A 214 -8.21 7.80 -10.02
C GLY A 214 -7.51 6.90 -9.00
N GLY A 215 -7.79 5.60 -9.02
CA GLY A 215 -7.07 4.62 -8.18
C GLY A 215 -5.99 3.88 -8.97
N PHE A 216 -4.79 3.70 -8.41
CA PHE A 216 -3.67 2.97 -9.03
C PHE A 216 -3.53 1.54 -8.50
N GLY A 217 -4.33 1.13 -7.50
CA GLY A 217 -4.07 -0.12 -6.78
C GLY A 217 -2.78 -0.12 -5.95
N LEU A 218 -2.16 1.06 -5.72
CA LEU A 218 -0.92 1.19 -4.96
C LEU A 218 -1.14 1.63 -3.50
N GLY A 219 -2.33 2.10 -3.14
CA GLY A 219 -2.58 2.69 -1.81
C GLY A 219 -2.41 1.69 -0.67
N LEU A 220 -3.08 0.52 -0.74
CA LEU A 220 -2.97 -0.51 0.30
C LEU A 220 -1.62 -1.24 0.26
N ALA A 221 -1.00 -1.38 -0.91
CA ALA A 221 0.37 -1.88 -1.02
C ALA A 221 1.35 -0.95 -0.26
N LEU A 222 1.23 0.37 -0.44
CA LEU A 222 2.03 1.35 0.29
C LEU A 222 1.78 1.28 1.81
N VAL A 223 0.52 1.12 2.25
CA VAL A 223 0.17 0.94 3.66
C VAL A 223 0.84 -0.31 4.24
N LYS A 224 0.83 -1.43 3.51
CA LYS A 224 1.48 -2.68 3.92
C LYS A 224 2.99 -2.52 4.10
N GLU A 225 3.66 -1.88 3.14
CA GLU A 225 5.10 -1.64 3.22
C GLU A 225 5.45 -0.67 4.36
N ILE A 226 4.64 0.38 4.58
CA ILE A 226 4.82 1.29 5.71
C ILE A 226 4.64 0.56 7.05
N ALA A 227 3.63 -0.31 7.17
CA ALA A 227 3.44 -1.15 8.35
C ALA A 227 4.67 -2.06 8.59
N ALA A 228 5.20 -2.70 7.54
CA ALA A 228 6.38 -3.55 7.62
C ALA A 228 7.63 -2.78 8.09
N VAL A 229 7.87 -1.58 7.56
CA VAL A 229 8.96 -0.69 8.01
C VAL A 229 8.85 -0.35 9.51
N HIS A 230 7.62 -0.19 10.02
CA HIS A 230 7.36 0.05 11.43
C HIS A 230 7.27 -1.23 12.27
N ARG A 231 7.47 -2.42 11.68
CA ARG A 231 7.26 -3.74 12.32
C ARG A 231 5.84 -3.86 12.91
N ALA A 232 4.88 -3.15 12.35
CA ALA A 232 3.49 -3.21 12.75
C ALA A 232 2.76 -4.34 12.02
N ALA A 233 1.91 -5.07 12.73
CA ALA A 233 0.97 -6.00 12.10
C ALA A 233 -0.13 -5.20 11.41
N LEU A 234 -0.49 -5.59 10.19
CA LEU A 234 -1.57 -4.99 9.40
C LEU A 234 -2.72 -6.00 9.28
N ASP A 235 -3.86 -5.66 9.87
CA ASP A 235 -5.08 -6.46 9.80
C ASP A 235 -6.16 -5.71 9.01
N ILE A 236 -6.79 -6.41 8.04
CA ILE A 236 -7.86 -5.86 7.21
C ILE A 236 -9.10 -6.73 7.39
N HIS A 237 -10.14 -6.15 7.98
CA HIS A 237 -11.44 -6.78 8.11
C HIS A 237 -12.46 -6.05 7.26
N SER A 238 -13.16 -6.77 6.40
CA SER A 238 -14.18 -6.17 5.55
C SER A 238 -15.31 -7.15 5.25
N THR A 239 -16.52 -6.58 5.17
CA THR A 239 -17.72 -7.32 4.77
C THR A 239 -18.41 -6.52 3.67
N PRO A 240 -18.75 -7.15 2.53
CA PRO A 240 -19.48 -6.49 1.46
C PRO A 240 -20.77 -5.83 1.97
N GLY A 241 -20.93 -4.54 1.71
CA GLY A 241 -22.07 -3.74 2.14
C GLY A 241 -22.06 -3.27 3.59
N ALA A 242 -21.08 -3.69 4.42
CA ALA A 242 -20.98 -3.29 5.82
C ALA A 242 -19.77 -2.39 6.11
N GLY A 243 -18.80 -2.31 5.19
CA GLY A 243 -17.63 -1.45 5.30
C GLY A 243 -16.32 -2.19 5.49
N THR A 244 -15.26 -1.41 5.80
CA THR A 244 -13.90 -1.92 5.99
C THR A 244 -13.29 -1.32 7.25
N THR A 245 -12.52 -2.15 7.97
CA THR A 245 -11.69 -1.74 9.10
C THR A 245 -10.26 -2.18 8.85
N VAL A 246 -9.33 -1.25 8.90
CA VAL A 246 -7.89 -1.49 8.77
C VAL A 246 -7.22 -1.11 10.06
N LYS A 247 -6.46 -2.05 10.65
CA LYS A 247 -5.72 -1.86 11.91
C LYS A 247 -4.23 -2.03 11.67
N MET A 248 -3.44 -1.11 12.22
CA MET A 248 -1.99 -1.23 12.34
C MET A 248 -1.67 -1.37 13.83
N THR A 249 -1.15 -2.54 14.23
CA THR A 249 -0.75 -2.84 15.60
C THR A 249 0.76 -2.77 15.71
N PHE A 250 1.29 -1.79 16.44
CA PHE A 250 2.71 -1.59 16.64
C PHE A 250 3.24 -2.54 17.74
N PRO A 251 4.53 -2.94 17.70
CA PRO A 251 5.11 -3.72 18.78
C PRO A 251 5.01 -2.96 20.12
N ALA A 252 4.65 -3.67 21.18
CA ALA A 252 4.64 -3.08 22.51
C ALA A 252 6.08 -2.66 22.87
N ASN A 253 6.27 -1.47 23.47
CA ASN A 253 7.55 -0.97 23.96
C ASN A 253 8.12 -1.97 24.98
N GLY A 254 9.08 -2.82 24.57
CA GLY A 254 9.65 -3.80 25.49
C GLY A 254 10.52 -4.90 24.89
N ASN A 255 11.08 -4.73 23.69
CA ASN A 255 12.24 -5.55 23.28
C ASN A 255 13.07 -4.80 22.23
N GLU A 256 14.03 -4.03 22.70
CA GLU A 256 15.23 -3.74 21.94
C GLU A 256 16.00 -5.06 21.77
N THR A 257 15.71 -5.80 20.73
CA THR A 257 16.70 -6.71 20.19
C THR A 257 17.48 -5.92 19.15
N VAL A 258 18.53 -5.25 19.63
CA VAL A 258 19.64 -4.74 18.83
C VAL A 258 20.16 -5.93 18.04
N ILE A 259 19.80 -6.03 16.77
CA ILE A 259 20.57 -6.84 15.83
C ILE A 259 21.69 -5.93 15.38
N SER A 260 22.84 -6.03 16.09
CA SER A 260 24.14 -5.59 15.59
C SER A 260 24.46 -6.40 14.34
N GLN A 261 24.78 -5.70 13.32
CA GLN A 261 25.37 -5.97 12.01
C GLN A 261 25.88 -7.38 11.74
#